data_3e4577197122483376566da9ba6b286e
#
_entry.id   3e4577197122483376566da9ba6b286e
#
_cell.length_a   1.000
_cell.length_b   1.000
_cell.length_c   1.000
_cell.angle_alpha   90.00
_cell.angle_beta   90.00
_cell.angle_gamma   90.00
#
_symmetry.space_group_name_H-M   'P 1'
#
loop_
_entity.id
_entity.type
_entity.pdbx_description
1 polymer ?
#
loop_
_entity_poly.entity_id
_entity_poly.type
_entity_poly.pdbx_seq_one_letter_code
_entity_poly.pdbx_strand_id
1 'polypeptide(L)'
;MSDWTWEYVPDVANVVGGLTQKQIDEVESLALRIADAVAVRRIGTPFDVQEAVSNVKSYGEGPVMIWFLEDYRDETVLVVRVLHLGMSDSAD
;
A
#
# COMPACT_ATOMS: atom_id res chain seq x y z
N MET A 1 6.53 17.62 2.36
CA MET A 1 6.05 16.56 3.26
C MET A 1 4.66 16.15 2.85
N SER A 2 4.41 14.87 2.76
CA SER A 2 3.11 14.36 2.34
C SER A 2 2.16 14.26 3.51
N ASP A 3 0.90 14.64 3.29
CA ASP A 3 -0.15 14.43 4.30
C ASP A 3 -0.78 13.06 4.17
N TRP A 4 -0.44 12.32 3.11
CA TRP A 4 -0.98 10.98 2.91
C TRP A 4 -0.28 9.97 3.81
N THR A 5 -1.09 9.05 4.34
CA THR A 5 -0.61 7.93 5.14
C THR A 5 -1.07 6.64 4.50
N TRP A 6 -0.81 5.52 5.17
CA TRP A 6 -1.27 4.21 4.70
C TRP A 6 -1.56 3.33 5.91
N GLU A 7 -2.38 2.31 5.67
CA GLU A 7 -2.69 1.34 6.72
C GLU A 7 -3.09 0.02 6.10
N TYR A 8 -3.01 -1.05 6.89
CA TYR A 8 -3.48 -2.37 6.49
C TYR A 8 -4.98 -2.49 6.74
N VAL A 9 -5.69 -3.14 5.82
CA VAL A 9 -7.13 -3.38 5.95
C VAL A 9 -7.39 -4.84 5.62
N PRO A 10 -8.04 -5.59 6.50
CA PRO A 10 -8.65 -5.17 7.76
C PRO A 10 -7.63 -4.96 8.87
N ASP A 11 -6.51 -5.68 8.87
CA ASP A 11 -5.49 -5.52 9.89
C ASP A 11 -4.17 -6.14 9.44
N VAL A 12 -3.13 -5.94 10.24
CA VAL A 12 -1.79 -6.43 9.94
C VAL A 12 -1.76 -7.94 9.75
N ALA A 13 -2.42 -8.67 10.65
CA ALA A 13 -2.34 -10.13 10.64
C ALA A 13 -2.92 -10.72 9.36
N ASN A 14 -4.00 -10.13 8.85
CA ASN A 14 -4.64 -10.64 7.63
C ASN A 14 -3.88 -10.28 6.36
N VAL A 15 -3.13 -9.19 6.37
CA VAL A 15 -2.46 -8.71 5.16
C VAL A 15 -1.03 -9.24 5.06
N VAL A 16 -0.27 -9.19 6.14
CA VAL A 16 1.14 -9.60 6.14
C VAL A 16 1.46 -10.73 7.09
N GLY A 17 0.44 -11.40 7.63
CA GLY A 17 0.66 -12.56 8.47
C GLY A 17 1.41 -13.63 7.70
N GLY A 18 2.43 -14.23 8.32
CA GLY A 18 3.25 -15.25 7.67
C GLY A 18 4.52 -14.70 7.06
N LEU A 19 4.67 -13.39 6.95
CA LEU A 19 5.91 -12.80 6.47
C LEU A 19 6.89 -12.60 7.62
N THR A 20 8.19 -12.64 7.29
CA THR A 20 9.22 -12.33 8.27
C THR A 20 9.24 -10.83 8.51
N GLN A 21 9.88 -10.39 9.61
CA GLN A 21 9.99 -8.96 9.89
C GLN A 21 10.70 -8.21 8.76
N LYS A 22 11.74 -8.82 8.21
CA LYS A 22 12.46 -8.20 7.08
C LYS A 22 11.54 -8.02 5.88
N GLN A 23 10.71 -9.01 5.58
CA GLN A 23 9.76 -8.91 4.48
C GLN A 23 8.71 -7.85 4.75
N ILE A 24 8.23 -7.78 5.99
CA ILE A 24 7.27 -6.75 6.38
C ILE A 24 7.89 -5.36 6.22
N ASP A 25 9.15 -5.20 6.61
CA ASP A 25 9.84 -3.91 6.46
C ASP A 25 9.91 -3.50 4.99
N GLU A 26 10.15 -4.45 4.09
CA GLU A 26 10.16 -4.16 2.65
C GLU A 26 8.78 -3.74 2.17
N VAL A 27 7.73 -4.40 2.65
CA VAL A 27 6.36 -4.07 2.30
C VAL A 27 6.02 -2.66 2.78
N GLU A 28 6.39 -2.35 4.01
CA GLU A 28 6.05 -1.04 4.59
C GLU A 28 6.80 0.09 3.92
N SER A 29 8.04 -0.16 3.51
CA SER A 29 8.80 0.84 2.73
C SER A 29 8.10 1.13 1.40
N LEU A 30 7.59 0.10 0.75
CA LEU A 30 6.88 0.27 -0.52
C LEU A 30 5.55 0.97 -0.29
N ALA A 31 4.82 0.61 0.77
CA ALA A 31 3.55 1.25 1.08
C ALA A 31 3.74 2.76 1.32
N LEU A 32 4.79 3.12 2.02
CA LEU A 32 5.11 4.54 2.24
C LEU A 32 5.37 5.25 0.93
N ARG A 33 6.13 4.63 0.03
CA ARG A 33 6.40 5.22 -1.28
C ARG A 33 5.14 5.37 -2.12
N ILE A 34 4.23 4.40 -2.02
CA ILE A 34 2.95 4.49 -2.71
C ILE A 34 2.16 5.69 -2.18
N ALA A 35 2.10 5.85 -0.85
CA ALA A 35 1.39 6.97 -0.25
C ALA A 35 1.99 8.30 -0.69
N ASP A 36 3.31 8.41 -0.72
CA ASP A 36 3.98 9.62 -1.16
C ASP A 36 3.70 9.91 -2.65
N ALA A 37 3.69 8.86 -3.48
CA ALA A 37 3.42 9.02 -4.90
C ALA A 37 1.98 9.47 -5.15
N VAL A 38 1.03 8.93 -4.39
CA VAL A 38 -0.36 9.35 -4.48
C VAL A 38 -0.50 10.81 -4.08
N ALA A 39 0.17 11.21 -3.01
CA ALA A 39 0.13 12.59 -2.53
C ALA A 39 0.63 13.55 -3.61
N VAL A 40 1.74 13.23 -4.24
CA VAL A 40 2.31 14.08 -5.31
C VAL A 40 1.35 14.16 -6.49
N ARG A 41 0.79 13.03 -6.91
CA ARG A 41 -0.12 12.99 -8.04
C ARG A 41 -1.40 13.79 -7.79
N ARG A 42 -1.80 13.89 -6.52
CA ARG A 42 -3.05 14.58 -6.15
C ARG A 42 -2.87 16.05 -5.86
N ILE A 43 -1.64 16.55 -5.82
CA ILE A 43 -1.40 17.98 -5.59
C ILE A 43 -2.07 18.79 -6.70
N GLY A 44 -2.91 19.75 -6.29
CA GLY A 44 -3.60 20.61 -7.25
C GLY A 44 -4.79 19.97 -7.93
N THR A 45 -5.08 18.72 -7.65
CA THR A 45 -6.22 18.04 -8.26
C THR A 45 -7.46 18.28 -7.41
N PRO A 46 -8.56 18.77 -8.01
CA PRO A 46 -9.78 19.00 -7.24
C PRO A 46 -10.31 17.68 -6.67
N PHE A 47 -10.82 17.76 -5.46
CA PHE A 47 -11.45 16.60 -4.84
C PHE A 47 -12.79 16.30 -5.51
N ASP A 48 -12.97 15.06 -5.94
CA ASP A 48 -14.23 14.61 -6.49
C ASP A 48 -15.00 13.89 -5.38
N VAL A 49 -16.00 14.54 -4.86
CA VAL A 49 -16.78 14.01 -3.73
C VAL A 49 -17.51 12.72 -4.08
N GLN A 50 -17.67 12.41 -5.36
CA GLN A 50 -18.34 11.19 -5.78
C GLN A 50 -17.41 9.98 -5.74
N GLU A 51 -16.10 10.23 -5.72
CA GLU A 51 -15.11 9.17 -5.68
C GLU A 51 -14.33 9.25 -4.37
N ALA A 52 -15.01 8.92 -3.27
CA ALA A 52 -14.35 8.94 -1.96
C ALA A 52 -13.23 7.92 -1.87
N VAL A 53 -13.39 6.77 -2.53
CA VAL A 53 -12.41 5.68 -2.51
C VAL A 53 -12.24 5.14 -3.93
N SER A 54 -11.00 4.89 -4.31
CA SER A 54 -10.71 4.36 -5.64
C SER A 54 -11.08 2.88 -5.75
N ASN A 55 -11.04 2.36 -6.97
CA ASN A 55 -11.04 0.92 -7.19
C ASN A 55 -9.72 0.35 -6.68
N VAL A 56 -9.69 -0.98 -6.53
CA VAL A 56 -8.46 -1.66 -6.13
C VAL A 56 -7.42 -1.49 -7.22
N LYS A 57 -6.23 -1.06 -6.80
CA LYS A 57 -5.07 -0.90 -7.68
C LYS A 57 -3.98 -1.83 -7.22
N SER A 58 -3.02 -2.09 -8.09
CA SER A 58 -1.87 -2.89 -7.72
C SER A 58 -0.58 -2.21 -8.15
N TYR A 59 0.47 -2.46 -7.40
CA TYR A 59 1.80 -1.96 -7.73
C TYR A 59 2.83 -2.95 -7.22
N GLY A 60 3.82 -3.25 -8.05
CA GLY A 60 4.88 -4.17 -7.69
C GLY A 60 6.24 -3.53 -7.86
N GLU A 61 7.16 -3.88 -6.96
CA GLU A 61 8.54 -3.44 -7.03
C GLU A 61 9.41 -4.51 -6.40
N GLY A 62 10.39 -5.00 -7.17
CA GLY A 62 11.21 -6.11 -6.71
C GLY A 62 10.34 -7.32 -6.42
N PRO A 63 10.52 -7.97 -5.27
CA PRO A 63 9.73 -9.17 -4.93
C PRO A 63 8.37 -8.86 -4.31
N VAL A 64 8.02 -7.58 -4.16
CA VAL A 64 6.82 -7.18 -3.44
C VAL A 64 5.73 -6.72 -4.39
N MET A 65 4.51 -7.20 -4.19
CA MET A 65 3.33 -6.74 -4.90
C MET A 65 2.29 -6.33 -3.86
N ILE A 66 1.72 -5.15 -4.03
CA ILE A 66 0.73 -4.61 -3.10
C ILE A 66 -0.55 -4.30 -3.85
N TRP A 67 -1.69 -4.72 -3.30
CA TRP A 67 -3.01 -4.31 -3.78
C TRP A 67 -3.57 -3.32 -2.77
N PHE A 68 -4.06 -2.19 -3.26
CA PHE A 68 -4.46 -1.09 -2.40
C PHE A 68 -5.60 -0.29 -3.00
N LEU A 69 -6.27 0.50 -2.13
CA LEU A 69 -7.23 1.50 -2.56
C LEU A 69 -6.74 2.85 -2.08
N GLU A 70 -7.18 3.89 -2.76
CA GLU A 70 -6.86 5.26 -2.37
C GLU A 70 -8.10 5.88 -1.75
N ASP A 71 -8.02 6.20 -0.47
CA ASP A 71 -9.11 6.86 0.23
C ASP A 71 -8.85 8.36 0.20
N TYR A 72 -9.60 9.06 -0.64
CA TYR A 72 -9.36 10.47 -0.90
C TYR A 72 -9.86 11.38 0.21
N ARG A 73 -10.82 10.91 1.00
CA ARG A 73 -11.33 11.71 2.11
C ARG A 73 -10.35 11.74 3.27
N ASP A 74 -9.79 10.59 3.59
CA ASP A 74 -8.88 10.46 4.72
C ASP A 74 -7.43 10.57 4.30
N GLU A 75 -7.19 10.72 3.00
CA GLU A 75 -5.83 10.81 2.45
C GLU A 75 -4.98 9.63 2.92
N THR A 76 -5.53 8.44 2.74
CA THR A 76 -4.92 7.20 3.22
C THR A 76 -4.91 6.16 2.11
N VAL A 77 -3.79 5.47 1.99
CA VAL A 77 -3.68 4.30 1.13
C VAL A 77 -4.07 3.08 1.97
N LEU A 78 -5.07 2.35 1.51
CA LEU A 78 -5.57 1.18 2.24
C LEU A 78 -4.98 -0.07 1.59
N VAL A 79 -4.03 -0.68 2.26
CA VAL A 79 -3.36 -1.89 1.76
C VAL A 79 -4.21 -3.09 2.11
N VAL A 80 -4.78 -3.74 1.09
CA VAL A 80 -5.73 -4.83 1.31
C VAL A 80 -5.13 -6.20 1.05
N ARG A 81 -4.00 -6.26 0.34
CA ARG A 81 -3.35 -7.53 0.06
C ARG A 81 -1.89 -7.30 -0.28
N VAL A 82 -1.05 -8.24 0.10
CA VAL A 82 0.39 -8.20 -0.17
C VAL A 82 0.84 -9.59 -0.61
N LEU A 83 1.71 -9.62 -1.61
CA LEU A 83 2.41 -10.83 -2.02
C LEU A 83 3.89 -10.55 -1.98
N HIS A 84 4.66 -11.40 -1.31
CA HIS A 84 6.11 -11.29 -1.29
C HIS A 84 6.71 -12.53 -1.97
N LEU A 85 7.26 -12.34 -3.16
CA LEU A 85 7.76 -13.45 -3.96
C LEU A 85 9.05 -14.05 -3.44
N GLY A 86 9.75 -13.34 -2.57
CA GLY A 86 10.97 -13.84 -1.97
C GLY A 86 10.78 -14.91 -0.90
N MET A 87 9.56 -15.14 -0.50
CA MET A 87 9.28 -16.13 0.54
C MET A 87 9.77 -17.51 0.19
N SER A 88 9.59 -17.90 -1.06
CA SER A 88 9.95 -19.25 -1.49
C SER A 88 11.45 -19.48 -1.54
N ASP A 89 12.21 -18.41 -1.54
CA ASP A 89 13.66 -18.52 -1.64
C ASP A 89 14.28 -19.10 -0.39
N SER A 90 13.57 -19.02 0.71
CA SER A 90 14.06 -19.57 1.96
C SER A 90 14.25 -21.08 1.89
N ALA A 91 13.68 -21.71 0.90
CA ALA A 91 13.79 -23.13 0.72
C ALA A 91 15.13 -23.55 0.11
N ASP A 92 15.86 -22.64 -0.38
CA ASP A 92 17.13 -22.92 -1.06
C ASP A 92 18.24 -23.34 -0.13
#